data_40cd760d0084e6eba2520036513cb969
#
_entry.id   40cd760d0084e6eba2520036513cb969
#
_cell.length_a   1.000
_cell.length_b   1.000
_cell.length_c   1.000
_cell.angle_alpha   90.00
_cell.angle_beta   90.00
_cell.angle_gamma   90.00
#
_symmetry.space_group_name_H-M   'P 1'
#
loop_
_entity.id
_entity.type
_entity.pdbx_description
1 polymer ?
#
loop_
_entity_poly.entity_id
_entity_poly.type
_entity_poly.pdbx_seq_one_letter_code
_entity_poly.pdbx_strand_id
1 'polypeptide(L)'
;MAELEPNSEVAGQPALTASELLVAAREKAGLTQKEVADELYLTTAFIRYLDEGNFDKIPRPAFIKGYLRSYARVVGASGDDVVSRYGGVLQDVVENVRLRDVTE
;
A
#
# COMPACT_ATOMS: atom_id res chain seq x y z
N MET A 1 1.75 34.16 1.88
CA MET A 1 1.39 33.62 1.83
C MET A 1 1.06 32.63 2.05
N ALA A 2 0.94 32.58 2.66
CA ALA A 2 0.66 31.46 3.07
C ALA A 2 -0.22 30.73 2.32
N GLU A 3 -1.01 31.27 1.82
CA GLU A 3 -1.87 30.61 1.15
C GLU A 3 -1.31 29.91 0.16
N LEU A 4 -0.42 30.40 -0.22
CA LEU A 4 0.23 29.80 -1.13
C LEU A 4 0.92 28.72 -0.55
N GLU A 5 1.27 28.81 0.60
CA GLU A 5 1.88 27.85 1.24
C GLU A 5 1.28 26.57 1.17
N PRO A 6 0.08 26.36 1.43
CA PRO A 6 -0.53 25.10 1.34
C PRO A 6 -0.35 24.53 -0.01
N ASN A 7 -0.48 25.30 -1.00
CA ASN A 7 -0.30 24.82 -2.31
C ASN A 7 1.09 24.42 -2.57
N SER A 8 1.99 25.18 -2.09
CA SER A 8 3.35 24.89 -2.27
C SER A 8 3.68 23.63 -1.60
N GLU A 9 3.18 23.41 -0.44
CA GLU A 9 3.42 22.23 0.26
C GLU A 9 2.92 21.06 -0.47
N VAL A 10 1.75 21.11 -0.96
CA VAL A 10 1.21 19.99 -1.68
C VAL A 10 2.06 19.72 -2.88
N ALA A 11 2.46 20.73 -3.57
CA ALA A 11 3.26 20.52 -4.74
C ALA A 11 4.64 20.03 -4.39
N GLY A 12 5.17 20.48 -3.31
CA GLY A 12 6.52 20.11 -2.95
C GLY A 12 6.64 18.86 -2.14
N GLN A 13 5.54 18.37 -1.61
CA GLN A 13 5.59 17.19 -0.80
C GLN A 13 5.29 15.98 -1.59
N PRO A 14 5.95 14.90 -1.31
CA PRO A 14 5.62 13.66 -1.99
C PRO A 14 4.26 13.21 -1.55
N ALA A 15 3.55 12.56 -2.41
CA ALA A 15 2.28 11.97 -2.03
C ALA A 15 2.52 10.91 -0.99
N LEU A 16 1.51 10.57 -0.23
CA LEU A 16 1.61 9.52 0.76
C LEU A 16 1.94 8.21 0.07
N THR A 17 2.77 7.42 0.69
CA THR A 17 3.07 6.09 0.19
C THR A 17 1.88 5.19 0.41
N ALA A 18 1.89 4.03 -0.20
CA ALA A 18 0.84 3.05 0.00
C ALA A 18 0.69 2.73 1.49
N SER A 19 1.82 2.51 2.17
CA SER A 19 1.78 2.18 3.58
C SER A 19 1.22 3.31 4.41
N GLU A 20 1.64 4.53 4.13
CA GLU A 20 1.15 5.69 4.87
C GLU A 20 -0.35 5.87 4.68
N LEU A 21 -0.83 5.61 3.48
CA LEU A 21 -2.24 5.74 3.21
C LEU A 21 -3.03 4.71 3.99
N LEU A 22 -2.53 3.50 4.05
CA LEU A 22 -3.21 2.44 4.80
C LEU A 22 -3.21 2.73 6.28
N VAL A 23 -2.10 3.17 6.82
CA VAL A 23 -2.01 3.47 8.25
C VAL A 23 -2.97 4.60 8.61
N ALA A 24 -2.99 5.65 7.80
CA ALA A 24 -3.88 6.76 8.06
C ALA A 24 -5.35 6.31 8.04
N ALA A 25 -5.71 5.50 7.07
CA ALA A 25 -7.08 5.02 6.97
C ALA A 25 -7.42 4.10 8.13
N ARG A 26 -6.46 3.26 8.54
CA ARG A 26 -6.67 2.36 9.66
C ARG A 26 -6.92 3.14 10.94
N GLU A 27 -6.11 4.15 11.17
CA GLU A 27 -6.25 4.95 12.38
C GLU A 27 -7.56 5.73 12.38
N LYS A 28 -7.95 6.22 11.21
CA LYS A 28 -9.20 6.92 11.10
C LYS A 28 -10.36 5.97 11.37
N ALA A 29 -10.23 4.72 10.96
CA ALA A 29 -11.26 3.72 11.21
C ALA A 29 -11.24 3.21 12.65
N GLY A 30 -10.23 3.57 13.42
CA GLY A 30 -10.12 3.13 14.79
C GLY A 30 -9.72 1.69 14.97
N LEU A 31 -9.01 1.14 14.00
CA LEU A 31 -8.63 -0.27 14.03
C LEU A 31 -7.17 -0.45 14.38
N THR A 32 -6.89 -1.50 15.11
CA THR A 32 -5.51 -1.85 15.45
C THR A 32 -4.93 -2.75 14.37
N GLN A 33 -3.62 -2.92 14.39
CA GLN A 33 -2.97 -3.85 13.47
C GLN A 33 -3.52 -5.26 13.69
N LYS A 34 -3.74 -5.63 14.93
CA LYS A 34 -4.24 -6.94 15.24
C LYS A 34 -5.64 -7.14 14.65
N GLU A 35 -6.47 -6.14 14.74
CA GLU A 35 -7.83 -6.25 14.23
C GLU A 35 -7.82 -6.45 12.71
N VAL A 36 -6.96 -5.74 12.02
CA VAL A 36 -6.85 -5.91 10.59
C VAL A 36 -6.31 -7.31 10.26
N ALA A 37 -5.30 -7.73 11.01
CA ALA A 37 -4.72 -9.04 10.81
C ALA A 37 -5.77 -10.13 10.99
N ASP A 38 -6.55 -10.02 12.04
CA ASP A 38 -7.59 -11.01 12.31
C ASP A 38 -8.61 -11.06 11.19
N GLU A 39 -8.97 -9.90 10.68
CA GLU A 39 -9.96 -9.83 9.63
C GLU A 39 -9.44 -10.47 8.35
N LEU A 40 -8.16 -10.40 8.11
CA LEU A 40 -7.56 -10.92 6.89
C LEU A 40 -6.94 -12.29 7.07
N TYR A 41 -7.03 -12.85 8.27
CA TYR A 41 -6.43 -14.14 8.58
C TYR A 41 -4.92 -14.11 8.37
N LEU A 42 -4.32 -13.01 8.77
CA LEU A 42 -2.87 -12.85 8.69
C LEU A 42 -2.33 -12.60 10.09
N THR A 43 -1.02 -12.64 10.23
CA THR A 43 -0.43 -12.35 11.52
C THR A 43 -0.29 -10.85 11.70
N THR A 44 -0.21 -10.42 12.94
CA THR A 44 0.00 -9.01 13.22
C THR A 44 1.34 -8.55 12.64
N ALA A 45 2.34 -9.42 12.68
CA ALA A 45 3.64 -9.08 12.10
C ALA A 45 3.53 -8.79 10.61
N PHE A 46 2.66 -9.50 9.91
CA PHE A 46 2.47 -9.30 8.49
C PHE A 46 1.90 -7.89 8.26
N ILE A 47 0.92 -7.51 9.06
CA ILE A 47 0.32 -6.18 8.93
C ILE A 47 1.37 -5.12 9.25
N ARG A 48 2.22 -5.38 10.24
CA ARG A 48 3.27 -4.44 10.59
C ARG A 48 4.22 -4.25 9.42
N TYR A 49 4.58 -5.32 8.72
CA TYR A 49 5.46 -5.20 7.56
C TYR A 49 4.80 -4.32 6.49
N LEU A 50 3.51 -4.51 6.27
CA LEU A 50 2.81 -3.69 5.29
C LEU A 50 2.77 -2.22 5.73
N ASP A 51 2.57 -1.99 7.00
CA ASP A 51 2.51 -0.63 7.54
C ASP A 51 3.85 0.08 7.43
N GLU A 52 4.92 -0.67 7.59
CA GLU A 52 6.26 -0.10 7.57
C GLU A 52 6.86 -0.03 6.18
N GLY A 53 6.18 -0.60 5.21
CA GLY A 53 6.73 -0.63 3.87
C GLY A 53 7.84 -1.64 3.70
N ASN A 54 7.94 -2.60 4.63
CA ASN A 54 8.95 -3.64 4.56
C ASN A 54 8.47 -4.78 3.69
N PHE A 55 8.23 -4.47 2.44
CA PHE A 55 7.65 -5.45 1.52
C PHE A 55 8.60 -6.59 1.21
N ASP A 56 9.88 -6.38 1.42
CA ASP A 56 10.86 -7.44 1.20
C ASP A 56 10.73 -8.55 2.23
N LYS A 57 10.02 -8.32 3.32
CA LYS A 57 9.80 -9.34 4.32
C LYS A 57 8.56 -10.18 4.01
N ILE A 58 7.83 -9.82 2.98
CA ILE A 58 6.64 -10.55 2.59
C ILE A 58 7.08 -11.72 1.71
N PRO A 59 6.75 -12.94 2.08
CA PRO A 59 7.29 -14.11 1.37
C PRO A 59 6.86 -14.25 -0.08
N ARG A 60 5.75 -13.72 -0.45
CA ARG A 60 5.28 -13.87 -1.81
C ARG A 60 5.02 -12.52 -2.43
N PRO A 61 6.08 -11.92 -2.98
CA PRO A 61 5.94 -10.56 -3.52
C PRO A 61 4.84 -10.42 -4.55
N ALA A 62 4.56 -11.47 -5.29
CA ALA A 62 3.52 -11.40 -6.32
C ALA A 62 2.16 -11.12 -5.72
N PHE A 63 1.97 -11.41 -4.43
CA PHE A 63 0.68 -11.22 -3.79
C PHE A 63 0.57 -9.91 -3.03
N ILE A 64 1.62 -9.11 -3.02
CA ILE A 64 1.61 -7.88 -2.23
C ILE A 64 0.45 -6.97 -2.63
N LYS A 65 0.20 -6.81 -3.92
CA LYS A 65 -0.89 -5.95 -4.34
C LYS A 65 -2.22 -6.47 -3.84
N GLY A 66 -2.39 -7.77 -3.83
CA GLY A 66 -3.61 -8.36 -3.30
C GLY A 66 -3.77 -8.12 -1.82
N TYR A 67 -2.68 -8.21 -1.06
CA TYR A 67 -2.72 -7.94 0.36
C TYR A 67 -3.04 -6.47 0.60
N LEU A 68 -2.47 -5.57 -0.20
CA LEU A 68 -2.74 -4.16 -0.05
C LEU A 68 -4.20 -3.84 -0.33
N ARG A 69 -4.78 -4.48 -1.35
CA ARG A 69 -6.18 -4.26 -1.66
C ARG A 69 -7.08 -4.78 -0.56
N SER A 70 -6.72 -5.93 0.00
CA SER A 70 -7.53 -6.50 1.09
C SER A 70 -7.47 -5.62 2.33
N TYR A 71 -6.28 -5.13 2.65
CA TYR A 71 -6.11 -4.24 3.80
C TYR A 71 -6.93 -2.97 3.55
N ALA A 72 -6.81 -2.40 2.36
CA ALA A 72 -7.54 -1.18 2.04
C ALA A 72 -9.04 -1.37 2.23
N ARG A 73 -9.54 -2.51 1.81
CA ARG A 73 -10.97 -2.77 1.95
C ARG A 73 -11.40 -2.78 3.41
N VAL A 74 -10.61 -3.40 4.26
CA VAL A 74 -10.96 -3.49 5.67
C VAL A 74 -11.00 -2.11 6.33
N VAL A 75 -10.09 -1.22 5.93
CA VAL A 75 -10.01 0.08 6.59
C VAL A 75 -10.73 1.19 5.83
N GLY A 76 -11.39 0.85 4.74
CA GLY A 76 -12.18 1.83 4.01
C GLY A 76 -11.38 2.72 3.06
N ALA A 77 -10.20 2.28 2.64
CA ALA A 77 -9.40 3.04 1.69
C ALA A 77 -9.63 2.49 0.29
N SER A 78 -9.23 3.25 -0.70
CA SER A 78 -9.34 2.81 -2.08
C SER A 78 -8.19 1.86 -2.41
N GLY A 79 -8.52 0.63 -2.73
CA GLY A 79 -7.50 -0.36 -3.07
C GLY A 79 -6.69 0.06 -4.28
N ASP A 80 -7.34 0.65 -5.27
CA ASP A 80 -6.64 1.09 -6.48
C ASP A 80 -5.66 2.20 -6.16
N ASP A 81 -6.04 3.12 -5.30
CA ASP A 81 -5.19 4.21 -4.93
C ASP A 81 -3.97 3.70 -4.15
N VAL A 82 -4.20 2.78 -3.23
CA VAL A 82 -3.12 2.22 -2.45
C VAL A 82 -2.15 1.47 -3.36
N VAL A 83 -2.66 0.66 -4.24
CA VAL A 83 -1.80 -0.12 -5.12
C VAL A 83 -1.01 0.78 -6.06
N SER A 84 -1.63 1.86 -6.56
CA SER A 84 -0.92 2.73 -7.46
C SER A 84 0.24 3.42 -6.74
N ARG A 85 0.11 3.64 -5.44
CA ARG A 85 1.17 4.30 -4.68
C ARG A 85 2.24 3.33 -4.20
N TYR A 86 1.99 2.04 -4.31
CA TYR A 86 2.94 1.04 -3.89
C TYR A 86 4.21 1.10 -4.75
N GLY A 87 4.17 1.77 -5.86
CA GLY A 87 5.30 1.80 -6.73
C GLY A 87 5.33 0.57 -7.59
N GLY A 88 4.27 -0.18 -7.53
CA GLY A 88 4.19 -1.39 -8.28
C GLY A 88 4.03 -1.20 -9.75
N VAL A 89 3.87 0.02 -10.18
CA VAL A 89 3.77 0.28 -11.59
C VAL A 89 5.01 -0.24 -12.27
N LEU A 90 6.16 0.03 -11.69
CA LEU A 90 7.39 -0.42 -12.24
C LEU A 90 7.46 -1.92 -12.14
N GLN A 91 7.02 -2.45 -11.03
CA GLN A 91 7.01 -3.86 -10.80
C GLN A 91 6.10 -4.55 -11.79
N ASP A 92 4.96 -3.97 -12.09
CA ASP A 92 4.03 -4.51 -13.04
C ASP A 92 4.63 -4.54 -14.43
N VAL A 93 5.32 -3.51 -14.79
CA VAL A 93 5.95 -3.45 -16.09
C VAL A 93 6.99 -4.55 -16.21
N VAL A 94 7.76 -4.73 -15.17
CA VAL A 94 8.79 -5.75 -15.18
C VAL A 94 8.16 -7.13 -15.29
N GLU A 95 7.09 -7.36 -14.55
CA GLU A 95 6.45 -8.64 -14.60
C GLU A 95 5.81 -8.89 -15.94
N ASN A 96 5.22 -7.88 -16.53
CA ASN A 96 4.61 -8.03 -17.83
C ASN A 96 5.65 -8.34 -18.89
N VAL A 97 6.79 -7.72 -18.80
CA VAL A 97 7.85 -7.98 -19.72
C VAL A 97 8.32 -9.42 -19.58
N ARG A 98 8.43 -9.88 -18.36
CA ARG A 98 8.84 -11.23 -18.10
C ARG A 98 7.84 -12.22 -18.66
N LEU A 99 6.56 -11.96 -18.49
CA LEU A 99 5.54 -12.82 -19.01
C LEU A 99 5.59 -12.86 -20.52
N ARG A 100 5.84 -11.75 -21.13
CA ARG A 100 5.93 -11.69 -22.56
C ARG A 100 7.09 -12.51 -23.06
N ASP A 101 8.20 -12.45 -22.39
CA ASP A 101 9.35 -13.21 -22.76
C ASP A 101 9.05 -14.68 -22.68
N VAL A 102 8.33 -15.08 -21.67
CA VAL A 102 8.00 -16.47 -21.52
C VAL A 102 7.10 -16.95 -22.62
N THR A 103 6.18 -16.13 -23.05
CA THR A 103 5.26 -16.58 -24.07
C THR A 103 5.90 -16.60 -25.43
N GLU A 104 6.99 -15.95 -25.57
CA GLU A 104 7.64 -15.98 -26.85
C GLU A 104 8.54 -17.15 -26.97
#